data_2f8d4a4b3bd40287f6c98996e13b4114
#
_entry.id   2f8d4a4b3bd40287f6c98996e13b4114
#
_cell.length_a   1.000
_cell.length_b   1.000
_cell.length_c   1.000
_cell.angle_alpha   90.00
_cell.angle_beta   90.00
_cell.angle_gamma   90.00
#
_symmetry.space_group_name_H-M   'P 1'
#
loop_
_entity.id
_entity.type
_entity.pdbx_description
1 polymer ?
#
loop_
_entity_poly.entity_id
_entity_poly.type
_entity_poly.pdbx_seq_one_letter_code
_entity_poly.pdbx_strand_id
1 'polypeptide(L)'
;MREIGIPCIYGLDQNHGTTYTMGGTLFPQNINVAASFNRNLAREAARITAYETKAGSCPWTYSPTIDLGRDPRWPRIWENYGEDCYVNAEMGRAAVLGFQGEDPNHIGK
;
A
#
# COMPACT_ATOMS: atom_id res chain seq x y z
N MET A 1 -8.63 -2.08 25.83
CA MET A 1 -10.05 -1.71 25.72
C MET A 1 -10.81 -1.70 27.04
N ARG A 2 -10.53 -2.61 27.96
CA ARG A 2 -11.31 -2.69 29.22
C ARG A 2 -11.17 -1.48 30.15
N GLU A 3 -10.03 -0.78 30.11
CA GLU A 3 -9.76 0.34 31.05
C GLU A 3 -10.09 1.73 30.45
N ILE A 4 -9.96 1.92 29.14
CA ILE A 4 -10.09 3.24 28.52
C ILE A 4 -11.36 3.36 27.66
N GLY A 5 -11.94 2.25 27.20
CA GLY A 5 -13.15 2.23 26.35
C GLY A 5 -12.95 2.72 24.91
N ILE A 6 -11.77 3.19 24.54
CA ILE A 6 -11.44 3.67 23.21
C ILE A 6 -10.53 2.65 22.51
N PRO A 7 -10.89 2.15 21.31
CA PRO A 7 -10.05 1.21 20.57
C PRO A 7 -8.80 1.92 20.04
N CYS A 8 -7.67 1.20 20.04
CA CYS A 8 -6.46 1.67 19.39
C CYS A 8 -6.56 1.46 17.87
N ILE A 9 -6.21 2.49 17.11
CA ILE A 9 -5.99 2.35 15.66
C ILE A 9 -4.52 1.97 15.46
N TYR A 10 -4.29 0.71 15.12
CA TYR A 10 -2.96 0.19 14.89
C TYR A 10 -2.63 0.24 13.39
N GLY A 11 -1.48 0.83 13.04
CA GLY A 11 -1.01 0.97 11.68
C GLY A 11 0.29 0.25 11.41
N LEU A 12 0.48 -0.22 10.18
CA LEU A 12 1.68 -0.90 9.69
C LEU A 12 2.15 -0.33 8.36
N ASP A 13 3.44 -0.46 8.10
CA ASP A 13 4.08 -0.05 6.86
C ASP A 13 4.11 -1.22 5.85
N GLN A 14 2.97 -1.52 5.26
CA GLN A 14 2.78 -2.64 4.33
C GLN A 14 3.16 -2.22 2.89
N ASN A 15 4.44 -2.01 2.63
CA ASN A 15 4.93 -1.36 1.40
C ASN A 15 4.80 -2.21 0.13
N HIS A 16 5.05 -3.51 0.21
CA HIS A 16 4.99 -4.42 -0.95
C HIS A 16 4.31 -5.74 -0.61
N GLY A 17 3.08 -5.64 -0.16
CA GLY A 17 2.29 -6.73 0.38
C GLY A 17 2.21 -6.68 1.90
N THR A 18 1.75 -7.76 2.49
CA THR A 18 1.51 -7.85 3.94
C THR A 18 2.78 -8.22 4.70
N THR A 19 3.77 -7.34 4.62
CA THR A 19 5.16 -7.59 5.03
C THR A 19 5.35 -7.82 6.54
N TYR A 20 4.47 -7.27 7.36
CA TYR A 20 4.56 -7.36 8.83
C TYR A 20 3.54 -8.33 9.43
N THR A 21 2.85 -9.11 8.60
CA THR A 21 1.86 -10.08 9.07
C THR A 21 2.29 -11.48 8.65
N MET A 22 2.39 -12.40 9.61
CA MET A 22 2.78 -13.77 9.33
C MET A 22 1.79 -14.44 8.38
N GLY A 23 2.32 -15.07 7.32
CA GLY A 23 1.52 -15.75 6.29
C GLY A 23 0.91 -14.82 5.24
N GLY A 24 1.22 -13.51 5.30
CA GLY A 24 0.79 -12.56 4.29
C GLY A 24 1.54 -12.70 2.96
N THR A 25 0.91 -12.26 1.88
CA THR A 25 1.50 -12.26 0.54
C THR A 25 2.51 -11.14 0.40
N LEU A 26 3.68 -11.47 -0.16
CA LEU A 26 4.71 -10.51 -0.54
C LEU A 26 4.65 -10.25 -2.04
N PHE A 27 4.66 -8.97 -2.40
CA PHE A 27 4.74 -8.52 -3.80
C PHE A 27 6.12 -7.93 -4.10
N PRO A 28 6.49 -7.75 -5.38
CA PRO A 28 7.65 -6.96 -5.76
C PRO A 28 7.53 -5.53 -5.20
N GLN A 29 8.68 -4.89 -5.00
CA GLN A 29 8.73 -3.47 -4.61
C GLN A 29 7.99 -2.60 -5.64
N ASN A 30 7.45 -1.46 -5.22
CA ASN A 30 6.61 -0.60 -6.05
C ASN A 30 7.32 -0.11 -7.32
N ILE A 31 8.62 0.11 -7.28
CA ILE A 31 9.40 0.46 -8.47
C ILE A 31 9.34 -0.64 -9.54
N ASN A 32 9.32 -1.91 -9.14
CA ASN A 32 9.18 -3.04 -10.07
C ASN A 32 7.76 -3.16 -10.60
N VAL A 33 6.76 -2.88 -9.75
CA VAL A 33 5.36 -2.83 -10.19
C VAL A 33 5.18 -1.71 -11.23
N ALA A 34 5.78 -0.54 -11.00
CA ALA A 34 5.75 0.58 -11.94
C ALA A 34 6.43 0.25 -13.26
N ALA A 35 7.55 -0.48 -13.25
CA ALA A 35 8.25 -0.92 -14.46
C ALA A 35 7.40 -1.81 -15.38
N SER A 36 6.32 -2.39 -14.87
CA SER A 36 5.35 -3.12 -15.71
C SER A 36 4.45 -2.20 -16.54
N PHE A 37 4.36 -0.91 -16.20
CA PHE A 37 3.39 0.07 -16.73
C PHE A 37 1.93 -0.41 -16.67
N ASN A 38 1.63 -1.34 -15.77
CA ASN A 38 0.30 -1.95 -15.62
C ASN A 38 -0.36 -1.53 -14.31
N ARG A 39 -1.25 -0.54 -14.37
CA ARG A 39 -2.00 -0.01 -13.21
C ARG A 39 -2.85 -1.07 -12.50
N ASN A 40 -3.33 -2.07 -13.22
CA ASN A 40 -4.14 -3.13 -12.63
C ASN A 40 -3.31 -3.99 -11.66
N LEU A 41 -2.02 -4.19 -11.92
CA LEU A 41 -1.15 -4.90 -10.99
C LEU A 41 -0.97 -4.12 -9.68
N ALA A 42 -0.77 -2.80 -9.75
CA ALA A 42 -0.69 -1.96 -8.56
C ALA A 42 -1.99 -2.01 -7.74
N ARG A 43 -3.15 -1.93 -8.42
CA ARG A 43 -4.45 -2.03 -7.77
C ARG A 43 -4.69 -3.39 -7.11
N GLU A 44 -4.41 -4.48 -7.81
CA GLU A 44 -4.61 -5.83 -7.27
C GLU A 44 -3.68 -6.14 -6.11
N ALA A 45 -2.40 -5.78 -6.20
CA ALA A 45 -1.46 -5.93 -5.10
C ALA A 45 -1.94 -5.18 -3.84
N ALA A 46 -2.38 -3.93 -4.01
CA ALA A 46 -2.92 -3.13 -2.92
C ALA A 46 -4.22 -3.72 -2.34
N ARG A 47 -5.11 -4.23 -3.19
CA ARG A 47 -6.37 -4.88 -2.77
C ARG A 47 -6.10 -6.12 -1.91
N ILE A 48 -5.19 -6.99 -2.34
CA ILE A 48 -4.81 -8.18 -1.59
C ILE A 48 -4.14 -7.78 -0.27
N THR A 49 -3.20 -6.82 -0.31
CA THR A 49 -2.54 -6.30 0.88
C THR A 49 -3.54 -5.74 1.89
N ALA A 50 -4.52 -4.96 1.43
CA ALA A 50 -5.57 -4.40 2.30
C ALA A 50 -6.40 -5.50 2.97
N TYR A 51 -6.82 -6.50 2.20
CA TYR A 51 -7.60 -7.63 2.71
C TYR A 51 -6.83 -8.40 3.79
N GLU A 52 -5.59 -8.78 3.51
CA GLU A 52 -4.76 -9.55 4.45
C GLU A 52 -4.37 -8.74 5.69
N THR A 53 -4.04 -7.45 5.53
CA THR A 53 -3.71 -6.54 6.64
C THR A 53 -4.91 -6.40 7.59
N LYS A 54 -6.10 -6.22 7.03
CA LYS A 54 -7.34 -6.16 7.80
C LYS A 54 -7.66 -7.48 8.50
N ALA A 55 -7.45 -8.61 7.81
CA ALA A 55 -7.59 -9.94 8.40
C ALA A 55 -6.61 -10.15 9.58
N GLY A 56 -5.42 -9.55 9.51
CA GLY A 56 -4.45 -9.48 10.61
C GLY A 56 -4.81 -8.50 11.73
N SER A 57 -6.05 -7.96 11.74
CA SER A 57 -6.55 -6.99 12.73
C SER A 57 -5.83 -5.65 12.72
N CYS A 58 -5.22 -5.28 11.60
CA CYS A 58 -4.59 -3.98 11.41
C CYS A 58 -5.42 -3.15 10.41
N PRO A 59 -6.16 -2.14 10.88
CA PRO A 59 -7.08 -1.39 10.02
C PRO A 59 -6.43 -0.27 9.22
N TRP A 60 -5.13 0.01 9.43
CA TRP A 60 -4.44 1.13 8.83
C TRP A 60 -3.09 0.73 8.25
N THR A 61 -2.81 1.16 7.03
CA THR A 61 -1.47 1.10 6.43
C THR A 61 -0.98 2.49 6.06
N TYR A 62 0.34 2.71 6.11
CA TYR A 62 0.97 3.98 5.69
C TYR A 62 1.20 4.04 4.18
N SER A 63 1.01 2.94 3.48
CA SER A 63 1.15 2.82 2.02
C SER A 63 -0.05 3.39 1.25
N PRO A 64 0.13 3.72 -0.02
CA PRO A 64 1.34 3.55 -0.82
C PRO A 64 2.34 4.70 -0.61
N THR A 65 3.64 4.41 -0.80
CA THR A 65 4.70 5.42 -0.88
C THR A 65 4.68 6.03 -2.29
N ILE A 66 4.35 7.31 -2.40
CA ILE A 66 4.19 8.01 -3.69
C ILE A 66 5.15 9.19 -3.85
N ASP A 67 6.24 9.17 -3.10
CA ASP A 67 7.34 10.10 -3.25
C ASP A 67 8.04 9.93 -4.60
N LEU A 68 8.65 10.99 -5.13
CA LEU A 68 9.39 10.90 -6.39
C LEU A 68 10.82 10.39 -6.16
N GLY A 69 11.14 9.26 -6.74
CA GLY A 69 12.43 8.59 -6.63
C GLY A 69 13.52 9.23 -7.48
N ARG A 70 13.86 10.51 -7.26
CA ARG A 70 14.84 11.25 -8.07
C ARG A 70 16.26 11.22 -7.53
N ASP A 71 16.43 11.07 -6.23
CA ASP A 71 17.75 11.05 -5.61
C ASP A 71 18.11 9.62 -5.17
N PRO A 72 19.12 8.98 -5.81
CA PRO A 72 19.49 7.61 -5.50
C PRO A 72 20.10 7.43 -4.10
N ARG A 73 20.42 8.51 -3.41
CA ARG A 73 20.90 8.48 -2.01
C ARG A 73 19.75 8.25 -1.01
N TRP A 74 18.50 8.45 -1.44
CA TRP A 74 17.35 8.20 -0.57
C TRP A 74 17.19 6.70 -0.30
N PRO A 75 17.26 6.26 0.98
CA PRO A 75 17.36 4.85 1.33
C PRO A 75 16.07 4.04 1.10
N ARG A 76 14.96 4.70 0.78
CA ARG A 76 13.66 4.05 0.49
C ARG A 76 13.23 4.23 -0.97
N ILE A 77 14.18 4.50 -1.87
CA ILE A 77 13.88 4.81 -3.28
C ILE A 77 13.12 3.70 -4.03
N TRP A 78 13.30 2.45 -3.63
CA TRP A 78 12.59 1.31 -4.25
C TRP A 78 11.12 1.18 -3.85
N GLU A 79 10.68 1.91 -2.82
CA GLU A 79 9.30 1.82 -2.31
C GLU A 79 8.31 2.68 -3.09
N ASN A 80 8.78 3.64 -3.90
CA ASN A 80 7.95 4.47 -4.75
C ASN A 80 7.81 3.89 -6.18
N TYR A 81 7.04 4.55 -7.03
CA TYR A 81 6.78 4.12 -8.41
C TYR A 81 7.75 4.74 -9.44
N GLY A 82 8.85 5.35 -9.01
CA GLY A 82 9.90 5.89 -9.86
C GLY A 82 10.03 7.41 -9.84
N GLU A 83 10.80 7.95 -10.78
CA GLU A 83 11.14 9.37 -10.84
C GLU A 83 10.14 10.22 -11.65
N ASP A 84 9.33 9.57 -12.49
CA ASP A 84 8.33 10.24 -13.32
C ASP A 84 7.06 10.54 -12.54
N CYS A 85 6.65 11.81 -12.52
CA CYS A 85 5.51 12.25 -11.72
C CYS A 85 4.17 11.71 -12.25
N TYR A 86 4.03 11.50 -13.56
CA TYR A 86 2.81 10.96 -14.14
C TYR A 86 2.66 9.47 -13.82
N VAL A 87 3.73 8.69 -13.99
CA VAL A 87 3.73 7.26 -13.62
C VAL A 87 3.42 7.09 -12.15
N ASN A 88 4.07 7.89 -11.29
CA ASN A 88 3.86 7.84 -9.83
C ASN A 88 2.42 8.18 -9.46
N ALA A 89 1.84 9.21 -10.07
CA ALA A 89 0.45 9.60 -9.82
C ALA A 89 -0.56 8.52 -10.26
N GLU A 90 -0.37 7.93 -11.45
CA GLU A 90 -1.28 6.92 -11.98
C GLU A 90 -1.20 5.59 -11.21
N MET A 91 0.00 5.15 -10.86
CA MET A 91 0.20 3.95 -10.06
C MET A 91 -0.28 4.15 -8.61
N GLY A 92 0.04 5.30 -8.03
CA GLY A 92 -0.41 5.67 -6.68
C GLY A 92 -1.93 5.73 -6.58
N ARG A 93 -2.60 6.35 -7.56
CA ARG A 93 -4.06 6.36 -7.66
C ARG A 93 -4.64 4.95 -7.73
N ALA A 94 -4.07 4.09 -8.55
CA ALA A 94 -4.52 2.71 -8.68
C ALA A 94 -4.35 1.94 -7.36
N ALA A 95 -3.23 2.13 -6.67
CA ALA A 95 -2.97 1.50 -5.38
C ALA A 95 -3.95 2.01 -4.30
N VAL A 96 -4.20 3.32 -4.21
CA VAL A 96 -5.18 3.87 -3.26
C VAL A 96 -6.57 3.27 -3.48
N LEU A 97 -7.01 3.16 -4.74
CA LEU A 97 -8.28 2.50 -5.07
C LEU A 97 -8.29 1.02 -4.68
N GLY A 98 -7.14 0.34 -4.78
CA GLY A 98 -6.98 -1.02 -4.30
C GLY A 98 -7.12 -1.13 -2.78
N PHE A 99 -6.45 -0.25 -2.03
CA PHE A 99 -6.52 -0.23 -0.57
C PHE A 99 -7.91 0.13 -0.04
N GLN A 100 -8.55 1.15 -0.61
CA GLN A 100 -9.83 1.69 -0.11
C GLN A 100 -11.04 1.02 -0.74
N GLY A 101 -10.90 0.42 -1.92
CA GLY A 101 -12.03 -0.03 -2.71
C GLY A 101 -12.72 1.11 -3.47
N GLU A 102 -13.80 0.79 -4.17
CA GLU A 102 -14.55 1.76 -5.00
C GLU A 102 -15.77 2.36 -4.29
N ASP A 103 -16.21 1.74 -3.21
CA ASP A 103 -17.39 2.20 -2.46
C ASP A 103 -16.94 3.14 -1.32
N PRO A 104 -17.24 4.43 -1.40
CA PRO A 104 -16.84 5.40 -0.38
C PRO A 104 -17.52 5.16 0.98
N ASN A 105 -18.61 4.39 1.01
CA ASN A 105 -19.33 4.05 2.23
C ASN A 105 -18.78 2.78 2.91
N HIS A 106 -17.95 2.04 2.22
CA HIS A 106 -17.40 0.77 2.68
C HIS A 106 -15.91 0.65 2.36
N ILE A 107 -15.13 1.60 2.84
CA ILE A 107 -13.68 1.64 2.67
C ILE A 107 -13.04 0.37 3.24
N GLY A 108 -12.23 -0.31 2.44
CA GLY A 108 -11.46 -1.47 2.86
C GLY A 108 -12.29 -2.75 3.07
N LYS A 109 -13.24 -3.00 2.19
CA LYS A 109 -13.92 -4.30 2.11
C LYS A 109 -12.98 -5.40 1.67
#